data_e1275a67d7dbefb582d71784327c0b37
#
_entry.id   e1275a67d7dbefb582d71784327c0b37
#
_cell.length_a   1.000
_cell.length_b   1.000
_cell.length_c   1.000
_cell.angle_alpha   90.00
_cell.angle_beta   90.00
_cell.angle_gamma   90.00
#
_symmetry.space_group_name_H-M   'P 1'
#
loop_
_entity.id
_entity.type
_entity.pdbx_description
1 polymer ?
#
loop_
_entity_poly.entity_id
_entity_poly.type
_entity_poly.pdbx_seq_one_letter_code
_entity_poly.pdbx_strand_id
1 'polypeptide(L)'
;IVDYALEARRYYTSRRREGTLMAVKGQHAGLDPLDNIGLQDLTSHLCIETVDDAALQSGWLCRGHARQGEALLALGLAQRLHDLQLLPADQLSQAFNRREALLRLVDPAGLGDFRWLLYARGDETERFRLAGSADNSESVHG
;
A
#
# COMPACT_ATOMS: atom_id res chain seq x y z
N ILE A 1 3.46 3.21 -6.85
CA ILE A 1 3.96 3.41 -5.47
C ILE A 1 3.20 2.45 -4.57
N VAL A 2 3.92 1.77 -3.67
CA VAL A 2 3.32 0.95 -2.61
C VAL A 2 3.97 1.40 -1.31
N ASP A 3 3.17 1.97 -0.38
CA ASP A 3 3.73 2.56 0.83
C ASP A 3 2.66 2.74 1.92
N TYR A 4 3.11 3.17 3.11
CA TYR A 4 2.24 3.63 4.19
C TYR A 4 1.69 5.01 3.84
N ALA A 5 0.48 5.07 3.34
CA ALA A 5 -0.13 6.33 2.95
C ALA A 5 -1.50 6.52 3.61
N LEU A 6 -1.81 7.76 3.94
CA LEU A 6 -3.04 8.17 4.60
C LEU A 6 -3.72 9.28 3.80
N GLU A 7 -5.04 9.27 3.78
CA GLU A 7 -5.81 10.42 3.35
C GLU A 7 -5.51 11.64 4.24
N ALA A 8 -5.56 12.85 3.70
CA ALA A 8 -5.23 14.09 4.40
C ALA A 8 -5.97 14.24 5.74
N ARG A 9 -7.26 13.86 5.78
CA ARG A 9 -8.07 13.87 7.01
C ARG A 9 -7.53 12.96 8.12
N ARG A 10 -6.84 11.88 7.76
CA ARG A 10 -6.19 10.95 8.68
C ARG A 10 -4.74 11.32 8.95
N TYR A 11 -4.10 11.98 7.98
CA TYR A 11 -2.72 12.44 8.09
C TYR A 11 -2.63 13.65 9.02
N TYR A 12 -3.45 14.68 8.81
CA TYR A 12 -3.48 15.93 9.58
C TYR A 12 -4.46 15.86 10.76
N THR A 13 -4.16 15.02 11.75
CA THR A 13 -4.96 14.89 12.97
C THR A 13 -4.22 15.47 14.17
N SER A 14 -4.99 15.87 15.22
CA SER A 14 -4.41 16.35 16.48
C SER A 14 -3.48 15.30 17.15
N ARG A 15 -3.68 14.03 16.86
CA ARG A 15 -2.85 12.93 17.38
C ARG A 15 -1.46 12.86 16.71
N ARG A 16 -1.28 13.52 15.56
CA ARG A 16 -0.04 13.54 14.78
C ARG A 16 0.58 14.93 14.72
N ARG A 17 0.49 15.70 15.83
CA ARG A 17 1.06 17.07 15.89
C ARG A 17 2.55 17.10 15.63
N GLU A 18 3.27 16.05 15.98
CA GLU A 18 4.71 15.90 15.81
C GLU A 18 5.09 15.27 14.45
N GLY A 19 4.10 15.11 13.57
CA GLY A 19 4.28 14.47 12.27
C GLY A 19 4.10 12.96 12.31
N THR A 20 4.65 12.29 11.29
CA THR A 20 4.56 10.83 11.10
C THR A 20 5.92 10.14 11.05
N LEU A 21 7.01 10.90 11.25
CA LEU A 21 8.35 10.33 11.28
C LEU A 21 8.49 9.46 12.54
N MET A 22 8.92 8.23 12.35
CA MET A 22 9.15 7.26 13.42
C MET A 22 10.50 6.58 13.19
N ALA A 23 11.19 6.31 14.28
CA ALA A 23 12.34 5.42 14.28
C ALA A 23 11.92 4.03 14.76
N VAL A 24 12.41 3.00 14.10
CA VAL A 24 12.10 1.59 14.40
C VAL A 24 13.40 0.82 14.59
N LYS A 25 13.53 0.15 15.73
CA LYS A 25 14.66 -0.74 16.02
C LYS A 25 14.14 -2.09 16.54
N GLY A 26 14.43 -3.14 15.78
CA GLY A 26 13.80 -4.44 16.03
C GLY A 26 12.29 -4.33 15.80
N GLN A 27 11.49 -4.59 16.83
CA GLN A 27 10.02 -4.44 16.75
C GLN A 27 9.49 -3.26 17.59
N HIS A 28 10.37 -2.36 18.03
CA HIS A 28 10.03 -1.19 18.85
C HIS A 28 10.00 0.05 17.97
N ALA A 29 8.85 0.71 17.91
CA ALA A 29 8.63 1.98 17.23
C ALA A 29 8.53 3.14 18.24
N GLY A 30 8.76 4.39 17.78
CA GLY A 30 8.64 5.58 18.59
C GLY A 30 9.94 6.03 19.26
N LEU A 31 11.08 5.51 18.82
CA LEU A 31 12.40 5.97 19.27
C LEU A 31 12.72 7.35 18.69
N ASP A 32 13.62 8.10 19.34
CA ASP A 32 14.11 9.36 18.79
C ASP A 32 14.85 9.08 17.46
N PRO A 33 14.47 9.77 16.36
CA PRO A 33 15.12 9.59 15.06
C PRO A 33 16.63 9.91 15.05
N LEU A 34 17.09 10.71 15.99
CA LEU A 34 18.50 11.09 16.11
C LEU A 34 19.30 10.15 17.03
N ASP A 35 18.62 9.26 17.75
CA ASP A 35 19.29 8.23 18.54
C ASP A 35 19.78 7.10 17.65
N ASN A 36 20.88 6.44 18.06
CA ASN A 36 21.40 5.25 17.39
C ASN A 36 21.51 5.38 15.86
N ILE A 37 22.01 6.49 15.35
CA ILE A 37 22.13 6.76 13.92
C ILE A 37 22.81 5.58 13.20
N GLY A 38 22.17 5.08 12.13
CA GLY A 38 22.64 3.93 11.36
C GLY A 38 22.27 2.56 11.98
N LEU A 39 21.61 2.51 13.14
CA LEU A 39 21.22 1.27 13.82
C LEU A 39 19.68 1.15 13.99
N GLN A 40 18.93 2.00 13.35
CA GLN A 40 17.46 2.01 13.35
C GLN A 40 16.93 2.44 11.99
N ASP A 41 15.74 1.96 11.65
CA ASP A 41 15.03 2.34 10.44
C ASP A 41 14.22 3.61 10.71
N LEU A 42 14.22 4.54 9.75
CA LEU A 42 13.35 5.71 9.77
C LEU A 42 12.21 5.49 8.78
N THR A 43 10.99 5.69 9.23
CA THR A 43 9.80 5.58 8.40
C THR A 43 8.85 6.74 8.65
N SER A 44 8.09 7.11 7.62
CA SER A 44 7.03 8.11 7.72
C SER A 44 5.86 7.72 6.82
N HIS A 45 4.69 8.28 7.09
CA HIS A 45 3.55 8.10 6.19
C HIS A 45 3.58 9.10 5.04
N LEU A 46 3.03 8.71 3.90
CA LEU A 46 2.72 9.62 2.80
C LEU A 46 1.30 10.19 3.00
N CYS A 47 1.11 11.45 2.60
CA CYS A 47 -0.23 12.02 2.41
C CYS A 47 -0.65 11.78 0.95
N ILE A 48 -1.74 11.06 0.72
CA ILE A 48 -2.19 10.64 -0.62
C ILE A 48 -2.43 11.87 -1.49
N GLU A 49 -3.18 12.85 -1.01
CA GLU A 49 -3.51 14.05 -1.77
C GLU A 49 -2.27 14.87 -2.14
N THR A 50 -1.27 14.92 -1.25
CA THR A 50 0.00 15.60 -1.56
C THR A 50 0.78 14.87 -2.65
N VAL A 51 0.74 13.53 -2.66
CA VAL A 51 1.38 12.73 -3.72
C VAL A 51 0.63 12.89 -5.04
N ASP A 52 -0.70 12.94 -5.02
CA ASP A 52 -1.53 13.18 -6.20
C ASP A 52 -1.23 14.54 -6.83
N ASP A 53 -1.17 15.59 -6.01
CA ASP A 53 -0.85 16.96 -6.47
C ASP A 53 0.56 17.01 -7.09
N ALA A 54 1.54 16.41 -6.44
CA ALA A 54 2.92 16.37 -6.95
C ALA A 54 3.03 15.57 -8.26
N ALA A 55 2.29 14.46 -8.36
CA ALA A 55 2.21 13.65 -9.56
C ALA A 55 1.61 14.47 -10.72
N LEU A 56 0.47 15.12 -10.48
CA LEU A 56 -0.21 15.96 -11.48
C LEU A 56 0.68 17.11 -11.97
N GLN A 57 1.33 17.82 -11.05
CA GLN A 57 2.28 18.91 -11.38
C GLN A 57 3.47 18.41 -12.21
N SER A 58 3.83 17.15 -12.07
CA SER A 58 4.91 16.49 -12.81
C SER A 58 4.42 15.81 -14.11
N GLY A 59 3.16 16.00 -14.49
CA GLY A 59 2.56 15.43 -15.71
C GLY A 59 2.21 13.95 -15.62
N TRP A 60 2.03 13.43 -14.39
CA TRP A 60 1.50 12.09 -14.15
C TRP A 60 0.00 12.16 -13.84
N LEU A 61 -0.76 11.22 -14.35
CA LEU A 61 -2.19 11.07 -14.07
C LEU A 61 -2.41 9.94 -13.08
N CYS A 62 -3.19 10.19 -12.04
CA CYS A 62 -3.65 9.16 -11.12
C CYS A 62 -4.56 8.17 -11.87
N ARG A 63 -4.29 6.88 -11.73
CA ARG A 63 -5.03 5.77 -12.35
C ARG A 63 -5.72 4.87 -11.32
N GLY A 64 -5.64 5.24 -10.07
CA GLY A 64 -6.35 4.61 -8.97
C GLY A 64 -5.52 4.44 -7.72
N HIS A 65 -6.25 4.32 -6.62
CA HIS A 65 -5.73 3.97 -5.31
C HIS A 65 -6.46 2.74 -4.81
N ALA A 66 -5.74 1.82 -4.17
CA ALA A 66 -6.34 0.68 -3.48
C ALA A 66 -5.53 0.31 -2.24
N ARG A 67 -6.14 -0.44 -1.33
CA ARG A 67 -5.38 -1.16 -0.31
C ARG A 67 -4.71 -2.37 -0.95
N GLN A 68 -3.56 -2.77 -0.43
CA GLN A 68 -2.83 -3.94 -0.96
C GLN A 68 -3.70 -5.20 -0.96
N GLY A 69 -4.46 -5.44 0.10
CA GLY A 69 -5.36 -6.58 0.16
C GLY A 69 -6.38 -6.58 -0.97
N GLU A 70 -7.00 -5.43 -1.25
CA GLU A 70 -7.99 -5.26 -2.33
C GLU A 70 -7.34 -5.45 -3.71
N ALA A 71 -6.18 -4.82 -3.93
CA ALA A 71 -5.44 -4.93 -5.18
C ALA A 71 -5.03 -6.37 -5.48
N LEU A 72 -4.47 -7.08 -4.50
CA LEU A 72 -4.03 -8.46 -4.68
C LEU A 72 -5.21 -9.42 -4.91
N LEU A 73 -6.35 -9.21 -4.24
CA LEU A 73 -7.57 -9.99 -4.50
C LEU A 73 -8.07 -9.78 -5.92
N ALA A 74 -8.08 -8.53 -6.39
CA ALA A 74 -8.48 -8.21 -7.77
C ALA A 74 -7.49 -8.79 -8.81
N LEU A 75 -6.22 -8.95 -8.46
CA LEU A 75 -5.19 -9.59 -9.28
C LEU A 75 -5.20 -11.12 -9.24
N GLY A 76 -6.22 -11.73 -8.62
CA GLY A 76 -6.43 -13.18 -8.64
C GLY A 76 -5.81 -13.94 -7.47
N LEU A 77 -5.53 -13.30 -6.34
CA LEU A 77 -4.98 -13.98 -5.16
C LEU A 77 -5.90 -15.13 -4.68
N ALA A 78 -7.22 -14.97 -4.78
CA ALA A 78 -8.16 -16.02 -4.40
C ALA A 78 -7.93 -17.32 -5.21
N GLN A 79 -7.70 -17.21 -6.52
CA GLN A 79 -7.37 -18.34 -7.38
C GLN A 79 -6.03 -18.97 -6.96
N ARG A 80 -5.02 -18.15 -6.69
CA ARG A 80 -3.71 -18.63 -6.22
C ARG A 80 -3.82 -19.43 -4.92
N LEU A 81 -4.64 -18.96 -3.98
CA LEU A 81 -4.90 -19.67 -2.72
C LEU A 81 -5.64 -20.99 -2.94
N HIS A 82 -6.57 -21.01 -3.91
CA HIS A 82 -7.27 -22.23 -4.28
C HIS A 82 -6.32 -23.26 -4.91
N ASP A 83 -5.47 -22.84 -5.84
CA ASP A 83 -4.51 -23.71 -6.53
C ASP A 83 -3.56 -24.42 -5.54
N LEU A 84 -3.19 -23.76 -4.42
CA LEU A 84 -2.38 -24.39 -3.37
C LEU A 84 -3.08 -25.58 -2.68
N GLN A 85 -4.40 -25.63 -2.68
CA GLN A 85 -5.17 -26.74 -2.09
C GLN A 85 -5.17 -27.98 -2.99
N LEU A 86 -4.85 -27.80 -4.27
CA LEU A 86 -4.83 -28.88 -5.27
C LEU A 86 -3.45 -29.54 -5.41
N LEU A 87 -2.45 -29.08 -4.63
CA LEU A 87 -1.10 -29.63 -4.67
C LEU A 87 -1.06 -31.06 -4.11
N PRO A 88 -0.18 -31.92 -4.65
CA PRO A 88 0.03 -33.28 -4.17
C PRO A 88 0.47 -33.33 -2.69
N ALA A 89 0.22 -34.46 -2.03
CA ALA A 89 0.49 -34.65 -0.61
C ALA A 89 1.94 -34.42 -0.20
N ASP A 90 2.90 -34.73 -1.08
CA ASP A 90 4.32 -34.52 -0.87
C ASP A 90 4.73 -33.03 -0.87
N GLN A 91 3.85 -32.13 -1.35
CA GLN A 91 4.06 -30.68 -1.39
C GLN A 91 3.26 -29.91 -0.32
N LEU A 92 2.52 -30.58 0.54
CA LEU A 92 1.62 -29.93 1.51
C LEU A 92 2.35 -28.95 2.43
N SER A 93 3.55 -29.28 2.95
CA SER A 93 4.31 -28.38 3.81
C SER A 93 4.66 -27.07 3.08
N GLN A 94 5.04 -27.16 1.81
CA GLN A 94 5.33 -25.99 0.98
C GLN A 94 4.05 -25.19 0.69
N ALA A 95 2.93 -25.87 0.44
CA ALA A 95 1.64 -25.24 0.24
C ALA A 95 1.20 -24.42 1.45
N PHE A 96 1.32 -24.98 2.67
CA PHE A 96 1.01 -24.27 3.90
C PHE A 96 1.86 -23.03 4.10
N ASN A 97 3.18 -23.11 3.92
CA ASN A 97 4.07 -21.96 4.05
C ASN A 97 3.74 -20.85 3.04
N ARG A 98 3.46 -21.23 1.78
CA ARG A 98 3.07 -20.27 0.74
C ARG A 98 1.71 -19.63 1.05
N ARG A 99 0.75 -20.42 1.49
CA ARG A 99 -0.57 -19.92 1.88
C ARG A 99 -0.46 -18.91 3.01
N GLU A 100 0.30 -19.22 4.06
CA GLU A 100 0.54 -18.30 5.17
C GLU A 100 1.17 -17.00 4.71
N ALA A 101 2.21 -17.07 3.88
CA ALA A 101 2.86 -15.89 3.32
C ALA A 101 1.89 -15.02 2.48
N LEU A 102 1.04 -15.63 1.64
CA LEU A 102 0.04 -14.92 0.85
C LEU A 102 -1.03 -14.27 1.72
N LEU A 103 -1.48 -14.95 2.79
CA LEU A 103 -2.47 -14.38 3.72
C LEU A 103 -1.93 -13.18 4.49
N ARG A 104 -0.64 -13.18 4.86
CA ARG A 104 0.02 -12.01 5.48
C ARG A 104 0.01 -10.79 4.58
N LEU A 105 0.11 -10.97 3.26
CA LEU A 105 0.09 -9.85 2.29
C LEU A 105 -1.25 -9.12 2.25
N VAL A 106 -2.33 -9.78 2.63
CA VAL A 106 -3.70 -9.21 2.60
C VAL A 106 -4.28 -8.93 3.98
N ASP A 107 -3.54 -9.22 5.03
CA ASP A 107 -3.99 -8.95 6.40
C ASP A 107 -4.19 -7.45 6.61
N PRO A 108 -5.41 -6.97 6.87
CA PRO A 108 -5.71 -5.56 7.04
C PRO A 108 -5.08 -4.96 8.32
N ALA A 109 -4.67 -5.79 9.27
CA ALA A 109 -3.95 -5.36 10.46
C ALA A 109 -2.44 -5.23 10.22
N GLY A 110 -1.95 -5.62 9.05
CA GLY A 110 -0.55 -5.63 8.68
C GLY A 110 -0.32 -5.14 7.24
N LEU A 111 0.31 -6.00 6.42
CA LEU A 111 0.73 -5.63 5.07
C LEU A 111 -0.45 -5.31 4.13
N GLY A 112 -1.64 -5.85 4.39
CA GLY A 112 -2.83 -5.59 3.56
C GLY A 112 -3.34 -4.15 3.61
N ASP A 113 -2.92 -3.35 4.60
CA ASP A 113 -3.29 -1.92 4.71
C ASP A 113 -2.35 -0.98 3.95
N PHE A 114 -1.23 -1.47 3.40
CA PHE A 114 -0.41 -0.67 2.48
C PHE A 114 -1.27 -0.09 1.35
N ARG A 115 -0.94 1.13 0.94
CA ARG A 115 -1.62 1.80 -0.17
C ARG A 115 -0.86 1.59 -1.47
N TRP A 116 -1.58 1.15 -2.48
CA TRP A 116 -1.14 1.12 -3.86
C TRP A 116 -1.65 2.38 -4.53
N LEU A 117 -0.74 3.22 -5.00
CA LEU A 117 -1.02 4.44 -5.74
C LEU A 117 -0.47 4.25 -7.15
N LEU A 118 -1.38 4.20 -8.13
CA LEU A 118 -1.02 3.96 -9.53
C LEU A 118 -1.09 5.27 -10.31
N TYR A 119 0.00 5.61 -10.94
CA TYR A 119 0.11 6.78 -11.83
C TYR A 119 0.63 6.36 -13.19
N ALA A 120 0.18 7.03 -14.24
CA ALA A 120 0.64 6.81 -15.61
C ALA A 120 0.93 8.13 -16.29
N ARG A 121 1.84 8.11 -17.28
CA ARG A 121 2.21 9.28 -18.10
C ARG A 121 2.33 8.86 -19.57
N GLY A 122 1.88 9.72 -20.50
CA GLY A 122 1.93 9.49 -21.94
C GLY A 122 0.65 8.87 -22.50
N ASP A 123 0.68 8.46 -23.77
CA ASP A 123 -0.48 8.08 -24.58
C ASP A 123 -1.16 6.76 -24.14
N GLU A 124 -0.46 5.93 -23.35
CA GLU A 124 -1.01 4.65 -22.86
C GLU A 124 -1.69 4.73 -21.49
N THR A 125 -1.93 5.94 -20.99
CA THR A 125 -2.50 6.16 -19.66
C THR A 125 -3.83 5.47 -19.43
N GLU A 126 -4.63 5.26 -20.48
CA GLU A 126 -5.96 4.62 -20.35
C GLU A 126 -5.92 3.11 -20.16
N ARG A 127 -4.81 2.46 -20.50
CA ARG A 127 -4.67 0.98 -20.40
C ARG A 127 -4.47 0.48 -18.97
N PHE A 128 -4.03 1.36 -18.07
CA PHE A 128 -3.70 0.99 -16.71
C PHE A 128 -4.68 1.62 -15.73
N ARG A 129 -5.52 0.80 -15.12
CA ARG A 129 -6.35 1.18 -13.96
C ARG A 129 -6.15 0.17 -12.85
N LEU A 130 -6.12 0.65 -11.63
CA LEU A 130 -6.10 -0.23 -10.47
C LEU A 130 -7.52 -0.76 -10.25
N ALA A 131 -7.68 -2.08 -10.31
CA ALA A 131 -8.98 -2.71 -10.07
C ALA A 131 -9.45 -2.40 -8.64
N GLY A 132 -10.73 -1.99 -8.50
CA GLY A 132 -11.31 -1.61 -7.21
C GLY A 132 -11.20 -0.12 -6.85
N SER A 133 -10.54 0.70 -7.67
CA SER A 133 -10.58 2.16 -7.47
C SER A 133 -11.96 2.72 -7.88
N ALA A 134 -12.62 3.42 -6.94
CA ALA A 134 -13.79 4.21 -7.30
C ALA A 134 -13.41 5.28 -8.33
N ASP A 135 -14.24 5.47 -9.34
CA ASP A 135 -14.09 6.53 -10.34
C ASP A 135 -14.19 7.89 -9.62
N ASN A 136 -13.06 8.54 -9.40
CA ASN A 136 -12.99 9.91 -8.88
C ASN A 136 -13.11 10.94 -10.02
N SER A 137 -13.77 10.59 -11.13
CA SER A 137 -13.93 11.46 -12.29
C SER A 137 -15.07 12.49 -12.16
N GLU A 138 -15.77 12.59 -11.01
CA GLU A 138 -16.91 13.50 -10.82
C GLU A 138 -16.69 14.63 -9.82
N SER A 139 -15.57 15.32 -9.83
CA SER A 139 -15.50 16.57 -9.05
C SER A 139 -14.50 17.61 -9.58
N VAL A 140 -14.54 17.87 -10.88
CA VAL A 140 -13.96 19.10 -11.42
C VAL A 140 -14.93 19.71 -12.42
N HIS A 141 -16.07 20.22 -11.93
CA HIS A 141 -16.86 21.30 -12.57
C HIS A 141 -17.90 21.77 -11.53
N GLY A 142 -17.56 22.84 -10.81
CA GLY A 142 -18.46 23.57 -9.95
C GLY A 142 -17.77 24.78 -9.41
#